data_501a8aa6bffda4016e8794c486ce4e07
#
_entry.id   501a8aa6bffda4016e8794c486ce4e07
#
_cell.length_a   1.000
_cell.length_b   1.000
_cell.length_c   1.000
_cell.angle_alpha   90.00
_cell.angle_beta   90.00
_cell.angle_gamma   90.00
#
_symmetry.space_group_name_H-M   'P 1'
#
loop_
_entity.id
_entity.type
_entity.pdbx_description
1 polymer ?
#
loop_
_entity_poly.entity_id
_entity_poly.type
_entity_poly.pdbx_seq_one_letter_code
_entity_poly.pdbx_strand_id
1 'polypeptide(L)'
;MDSGYYGLTDKAIDLLNRRAVKRFEDAKDEAAQKGFDELNVLEVTRTLYDQLRKDNQDVFLELAQERYQEAEPHGEKPPDLAWLLALLAAYNAVTKYQYSHEWERKRDRTAEAINSTTAKVTEFRRGLSYWAQMTEWYAVEVTDQSTLKAFQDSGVRYVKWNTMNDGRECSTCKERDGKIYPIRSIPPKPHPGCRCWYTPTEKK
;
A
#
# COMPACT_ATOMS: atom_id res chain seq x y z
N MET A 1 0.01 -15.01 -17.81
CA MET A 1 -0.52 -13.75 -17.22
C MET A 1 -1.36 -14.17 -16.02
N ASP A 2 -0.87 -13.99 -14.81
CA ASP A 2 -1.73 -14.24 -13.66
C ASP A 2 -2.29 -12.90 -13.17
N SER A 3 -3.40 -12.51 -13.77
CA SER A 3 -4.17 -11.32 -13.37
C SER A 3 -4.81 -11.49 -11.99
N GLY A 4 -4.79 -12.69 -11.42
CA GLY A 4 -5.42 -13.01 -10.14
C GLY A 4 -4.64 -12.57 -8.92
N TYR A 5 -3.31 -12.62 -8.94
CA TYR A 5 -2.48 -12.36 -7.75
C TYR A 5 -2.75 -10.98 -7.12
N TYR A 6 -2.95 -9.95 -7.91
CA TYR A 6 -3.26 -8.60 -7.45
C TYR A 6 -4.73 -8.20 -7.59
N GLY A 7 -5.63 -9.14 -7.84
CA GLY A 7 -7.06 -8.84 -8.02
C GLY A 7 -7.71 -8.20 -6.80
N LEU A 8 -7.44 -8.71 -5.59
CA LEU A 8 -7.90 -8.12 -4.33
C LEU A 8 -7.22 -6.78 -4.05
N THR A 9 -5.93 -6.68 -4.38
CA THR A 9 -5.14 -5.44 -4.25
C THR A 9 -5.74 -4.32 -5.08
N ASP A 10 -6.06 -4.59 -6.35
CA ASP A 10 -6.64 -3.59 -7.25
C ASP A 10 -8.01 -3.11 -6.76
N LYS A 11 -8.85 -4.03 -6.24
CA LYS A 11 -10.13 -3.66 -5.60
C LYS A 11 -9.94 -2.77 -4.37
N ALA A 12 -8.97 -3.10 -3.51
CA ALA A 12 -8.64 -2.30 -2.34
C ALA A 12 -8.14 -0.90 -2.72
N ILE A 13 -7.25 -0.81 -3.71
CA ILE A 13 -6.75 0.46 -4.25
C ILE A 13 -7.90 1.31 -4.81
N ASP A 14 -8.79 0.73 -5.60
CA ASP A 14 -9.94 1.43 -6.16
C ASP A 14 -10.89 1.96 -5.08
N LEU A 15 -11.14 1.16 -4.03
CA LEU A 15 -11.96 1.58 -2.91
C LEU A 15 -11.32 2.75 -2.16
N LEU A 16 -10.03 2.64 -1.84
CA LEU A 16 -9.28 3.67 -1.13
C LEU A 16 -9.16 4.97 -1.95
N ASN A 17 -8.95 4.86 -3.26
CA ASN A 17 -8.91 6.02 -4.14
C ASN A 17 -10.26 6.76 -4.17
N ARG A 18 -11.39 6.04 -4.24
CA ARG A 18 -12.73 6.66 -4.16
C ARG A 18 -12.94 7.36 -2.82
N ARG A 19 -12.55 6.74 -1.70
CA ARG A 19 -12.62 7.37 -0.37
C ARG A 19 -11.72 8.60 -0.30
N ALA A 20 -10.49 8.50 -0.80
CA ALA A 20 -9.54 9.61 -0.81
C ALA A 20 -10.05 10.81 -1.62
N VAL A 21 -10.60 10.60 -2.80
CA VAL A 21 -11.21 11.67 -3.61
C VAL A 21 -12.23 12.45 -2.78
N LYS A 22 -13.17 11.75 -2.13
CA LYS A 22 -14.19 12.38 -1.30
C LYS A 22 -13.55 13.16 -0.13
N ARG A 23 -12.59 12.55 0.59
CA ARG A 23 -11.90 13.20 1.71
C ARG A 23 -11.18 14.47 1.29
N PHE A 24 -10.51 14.46 0.14
CA PHE A 24 -9.83 15.62 -0.40
C PHE A 24 -10.80 16.73 -0.84
N GLU A 25 -11.97 16.37 -1.39
CA GLU A 25 -13.03 17.32 -1.71
C GLU A 25 -13.59 17.99 -0.46
N ASP A 26 -13.94 17.21 0.57
CA ASP A 26 -14.45 17.71 1.84
C ASP A 26 -13.43 18.65 2.51
N ALA A 27 -12.14 18.26 2.55
CA ALA A 27 -11.07 19.07 3.11
C ALA A 27 -10.84 20.38 2.33
N LYS A 28 -10.90 20.32 1.00
CA LYS A 28 -10.81 21.51 0.14
C LYS A 28 -11.93 22.50 0.45
N ASP A 29 -13.15 22.01 0.57
CA ASP A 29 -14.32 22.85 0.84
C ASP A 29 -14.26 23.46 2.24
N GLU A 30 -13.81 22.71 3.25
CA GLU A 30 -13.55 23.20 4.59
C GLU A 30 -12.47 24.29 4.60
N ALA A 31 -11.34 24.08 3.92
CA ALA A 31 -10.28 25.08 3.83
C ALA A 31 -10.76 26.35 3.11
N ALA A 32 -11.59 26.23 2.08
CA ALA A 32 -12.18 27.37 1.37
C ALA A 32 -13.11 28.18 2.29
N GLN A 33 -13.97 27.51 3.07
CA GLN A 33 -14.86 28.16 4.03
C GLN A 33 -14.10 28.91 5.12
N LYS A 34 -12.95 28.38 5.55
CA LYS A 34 -12.06 29.02 6.55
C LYS A 34 -11.13 30.07 5.95
N GLY A 35 -11.18 30.34 4.64
CA GLY A 35 -10.44 31.40 3.97
C GLY A 35 -9.01 31.06 3.57
N PHE A 36 -8.59 29.79 3.59
CA PHE A 36 -7.24 29.34 3.22
C PHE A 36 -6.10 30.00 4.00
N ASP A 37 -6.31 30.45 5.24
CA ASP A 37 -5.20 30.91 6.05
C ASP A 37 -4.29 29.73 6.48
N GLU A 38 -3.03 30.04 6.81
CA GLU A 38 -1.99 29.04 7.02
C GLU A 38 -2.32 28.05 8.15
N LEU A 39 -2.86 28.52 9.26
CA LEU A 39 -3.21 27.68 10.41
C LEU A 39 -4.38 26.76 10.08
N ASN A 40 -5.40 27.28 9.43
CA ASN A 40 -6.57 26.51 9.03
C ASN A 40 -6.20 25.44 7.99
N VAL A 41 -5.36 25.77 7.01
CA VAL A 41 -4.88 24.80 6.02
C VAL A 41 -4.08 23.68 6.68
N LEU A 42 -3.23 24.00 7.65
CA LEU A 42 -2.45 23.00 8.38
C LEU A 42 -3.35 22.06 9.18
N GLU A 43 -4.35 22.61 9.90
CA GLU A 43 -5.32 21.83 10.68
C GLU A 43 -6.15 20.89 9.78
N VAL A 44 -6.74 21.45 8.72
CA VAL A 44 -7.53 20.68 7.74
C VAL A 44 -6.71 19.58 7.09
N THR A 45 -5.47 19.88 6.70
CA THR A 45 -4.58 18.89 6.08
C THR A 45 -4.19 17.79 7.07
N ARG A 46 -3.94 18.10 8.33
CA ARG A 46 -3.69 17.08 9.37
C ARG A 46 -4.89 16.16 9.54
N THR A 47 -6.07 16.72 9.73
CA THR A 47 -7.33 15.97 9.88
C THR A 47 -7.58 15.07 8.66
N LEU A 48 -7.40 15.59 7.45
CA LEU A 48 -7.51 14.85 6.21
C LEU A 48 -6.58 13.62 6.21
N TYR A 49 -5.30 13.81 6.49
CA TYR A 49 -4.32 12.71 6.45
C TYR A 49 -4.54 11.68 7.56
N ASP A 50 -5.02 12.08 8.74
CA ASP A 50 -5.39 11.14 9.81
C ASP A 50 -6.59 10.27 9.40
N GLN A 51 -7.58 10.85 8.73
CA GLN A 51 -8.73 10.12 8.21
C GLN A 51 -8.33 9.15 7.08
N LEU A 52 -7.49 9.60 6.15
CA LEU A 52 -6.95 8.76 5.08
C LEU A 52 -6.14 7.58 5.63
N ARG A 53 -5.35 7.82 6.66
CA ARG A 53 -4.59 6.78 7.34
C ARG A 53 -5.51 5.73 7.97
N LYS A 54 -6.59 6.17 8.60
CA LYS A 54 -7.58 5.26 9.18
C LYS A 54 -8.27 4.43 8.11
N ASP A 55 -8.73 5.06 7.02
CA ASP A 55 -9.32 4.36 5.88
C ASP A 55 -8.38 3.28 5.32
N ASN A 56 -7.07 3.57 5.21
CA ASN A 56 -6.08 2.60 4.77
C ASN A 56 -5.92 1.44 5.76
N GLN A 57 -5.88 1.72 7.06
CA GLN A 57 -5.74 0.67 8.08
C GLN A 57 -6.89 -0.33 8.02
N ASP A 58 -8.12 0.17 7.90
CA ASP A 58 -9.31 -0.67 7.84
C ASP A 58 -9.30 -1.55 6.58
N VAL A 59 -9.05 -0.97 5.41
CA VAL A 59 -9.05 -1.70 4.13
C VAL A 59 -7.85 -2.64 4.01
N PHE A 60 -6.69 -2.28 4.53
CA PHE A 60 -5.52 -3.16 4.50
C PHE A 60 -5.63 -4.34 5.46
N LEU A 61 -6.39 -4.20 6.55
CA LEU A 61 -6.71 -5.33 7.41
C LEU A 61 -7.57 -6.35 6.66
N GLU A 62 -8.64 -5.90 5.99
CA GLU A 62 -9.48 -6.76 5.15
C GLU A 62 -8.64 -7.41 4.03
N LEU A 63 -7.87 -6.62 3.28
CA LEU A 63 -6.99 -7.12 2.24
C LEU A 63 -6.02 -8.19 2.75
N ALA A 64 -5.42 -7.98 3.92
CA ALA A 64 -4.50 -8.95 4.52
C ALA A 64 -5.18 -10.27 4.86
N GLN A 65 -6.40 -10.22 5.41
CA GLN A 65 -7.17 -11.41 5.76
C GLN A 65 -7.61 -12.18 4.52
N GLU A 66 -8.23 -11.50 3.56
CA GLU A 66 -8.73 -12.11 2.33
C GLU A 66 -7.58 -12.70 1.51
N ARG A 67 -6.48 -11.96 1.38
CA ARG A 67 -5.32 -12.44 0.62
C ARG A 67 -4.64 -13.63 1.28
N TYR A 68 -4.53 -13.65 2.61
CA TYR A 68 -4.02 -14.81 3.33
C TYR A 68 -4.88 -16.04 3.06
N GLN A 69 -6.21 -15.92 3.16
CA GLN A 69 -7.14 -17.02 2.93
C GLN A 69 -7.09 -17.53 1.48
N GLU A 70 -7.01 -16.61 0.50
CA GLU A 70 -6.89 -16.97 -0.92
C GLU A 70 -5.56 -17.68 -1.24
N ALA A 71 -4.48 -17.30 -0.56
CA ALA A 71 -3.15 -17.88 -0.77
C ALA A 71 -2.92 -19.18 0.02
N GLU A 72 -3.70 -19.44 1.06
CA GLU A 72 -3.60 -20.64 1.86
C GLU A 72 -4.14 -21.84 1.06
N PRO A 73 -3.32 -22.91 0.80
CA PRO A 73 -3.70 -24.00 -0.11
C PRO A 73 -4.94 -24.79 0.27
N HIS A 74 -5.33 -24.75 1.54
CA HIS A 74 -6.49 -25.48 2.05
C HIS A 74 -7.70 -24.56 2.33
N GLY A 75 -7.52 -23.23 2.34
CA GLY A 75 -8.59 -22.24 2.51
C GLY A 75 -9.30 -22.26 3.87
N GLU A 76 -8.81 -23.07 4.82
CA GLU A 76 -9.56 -23.40 6.03
C GLU A 76 -9.18 -22.59 7.27
N LYS A 77 -7.98 -21.98 7.30
CA LYS A 77 -7.50 -21.27 8.48
C LYS A 77 -7.45 -19.76 8.26
N PRO A 78 -8.13 -18.98 9.12
CA PRO A 78 -7.89 -17.55 9.14
C PRO A 78 -6.46 -17.25 9.62
N PRO A 79 -5.87 -16.13 9.23
CA PRO A 79 -4.58 -15.71 9.75
C PRO A 79 -4.67 -15.48 11.26
N ASP A 80 -3.57 -15.74 11.97
CA ASP A 80 -3.46 -15.45 13.38
C ASP A 80 -3.67 -13.95 13.63
N LEU A 81 -4.58 -13.62 14.55
CA LEU A 81 -4.89 -12.24 14.91
C LEU A 81 -3.64 -11.48 15.42
N ALA A 82 -2.77 -12.15 16.18
CA ALA A 82 -1.54 -11.54 16.66
C ALA A 82 -0.61 -11.16 15.50
N TRP A 83 -0.53 -12.00 14.47
CA TRP A 83 0.21 -11.67 13.25
C TRP A 83 -0.42 -10.50 12.49
N LEU A 84 -1.74 -10.47 12.34
CA LEU A 84 -2.43 -9.34 11.69
C LEU A 84 -2.16 -8.02 12.42
N LEU A 85 -2.26 -8.02 13.75
CA LEU A 85 -1.95 -6.86 14.57
C LEU A 85 -0.47 -6.49 14.47
N ALA A 86 0.44 -7.47 14.40
CA ALA A 86 1.86 -7.24 14.19
C ALA A 86 2.14 -6.70 12.78
N LEU A 87 1.44 -7.18 11.75
CA LEU A 87 1.54 -6.64 10.37
C LEU A 87 1.08 -5.18 10.34
N LEU A 88 -0.05 -4.85 10.97
CA LEU A 88 -0.52 -3.47 11.10
C LEU A 88 0.41 -2.61 11.94
N ALA A 89 0.97 -3.15 13.02
CA ALA A 89 1.94 -2.46 13.86
C ALA A 89 3.28 -2.31 13.14
N ALA A 90 3.75 -3.32 12.41
CA ALA A 90 4.93 -3.23 11.55
C ALA A 90 4.66 -2.33 10.35
N TYR A 91 3.48 -2.35 9.77
CA TYR A 91 3.03 -1.38 8.79
C TYR A 91 3.02 0.03 9.38
N ASN A 92 2.52 0.22 10.60
CA ASN A 92 2.62 1.48 11.31
C ASN A 92 4.07 1.81 11.74
N ALA A 93 4.95 0.84 11.96
CA ALA A 93 6.35 1.01 12.39
C ALA A 93 7.31 1.05 11.19
N VAL A 94 7.08 0.30 10.13
CA VAL A 94 7.76 0.42 8.83
C VAL A 94 7.23 1.64 8.07
N THR A 95 5.97 1.95 8.21
CA THR A 95 5.44 3.27 7.87
C THR A 95 6.04 4.33 8.80
N LYS A 96 6.41 4.04 10.01
CA LYS A 96 7.13 4.97 10.87
C LYS A 96 8.61 5.14 10.44
N TYR A 97 9.27 4.21 9.80
CA TYR A 97 10.69 4.30 9.47
C TYR A 97 10.99 4.55 7.97
N GLN A 98 10.21 4.00 7.04
CA GLN A 98 10.37 4.25 5.60
C GLN A 98 9.26 5.12 5.03
N TYR A 99 8.10 5.12 5.66
CA TYR A 99 6.89 5.69 5.11
C TYR A 99 6.19 6.71 6.04
N SER A 100 6.42 6.75 7.35
CA SER A 100 5.92 7.87 8.15
C SER A 100 6.70 9.14 7.85
N HIS A 101 7.98 8.99 7.47
CA HIS A 101 8.70 10.08 6.88
C HIS A 101 8.08 10.51 5.55
N GLU A 102 7.64 9.57 4.72
CA GLU A 102 6.92 9.90 3.48
C GLU A 102 5.52 10.44 3.73
N TRP A 103 4.79 9.87 4.68
CA TRP A 103 3.47 10.33 5.07
C TRP A 103 3.47 11.74 5.62
N GLU A 104 4.28 12.01 6.64
CA GLU A 104 4.45 13.33 7.20
C GLU A 104 5.00 14.30 6.16
N ARG A 105 6.01 13.88 5.40
CA ARG A 105 6.56 14.66 4.31
C ARG A 105 5.53 14.97 3.21
N LYS A 106 4.68 14.03 2.84
CA LYS A 106 3.62 14.25 1.84
C LYS A 106 2.53 15.17 2.38
N ARG A 107 2.13 14.98 3.64
CA ARG A 107 1.21 15.86 4.34
C ARG A 107 1.74 17.29 4.38
N ASP A 108 2.95 17.47 4.86
CA ASP A 108 3.56 18.79 5.02
C ASP A 108 3.77 19.47 3.66
N ARG A 109 4.23 18.74 2.64
CA ARG A 109 4.31 19.24 1.27
C ARG A 109 2.95 19.66 0.70
N THR A 110 1.89 18.94 1.02
CA THR A 110 0.54 19.32 0.60
C THR A 110 0.14 20.66 1.25
N ALA A 111 0.39 20.81 2.55
CA ALA A 111 0.11 22.06 3.26
C ALA A 111 0.97 23.23 2.74
N GLU A 112 2.29 23.02 2.55
CA GLU A 112 3.19 24.02 1.97
C GLU A 112 2.74 24.44 0.57
N ALA A 113 2.39 23.49 -0.29
CA ALA A 113 1.94 23.77 -1.64
C ALA A 113 0.65 24.60 -1.65
N ILE A 114 -0.30 24.28 -0.76
CA ILE A 114 -1.53 25.06 -0.62
C ILE A 114 -1.22 26.47 -0.12
N ASN A 115 -0.33 26.63 0.85
CA ASN A 115 0.02 27.93 1.45
C ASN A 115 0.85 28.82 0.51
N SER A 116 1.69 28.22 -0.35
CA SER A 116 2.61 28.94 -1.23
C SER A 116 2.01 29.41 -2.56
N THR A 117 0.78 29.02 -2.88
CA THR A 117 0.17 29.30 -4.19
C THR A 117 -1.17 30.01 -4.11
N THR A 118 -1.49 30.81 -5.13
CA THR A 118 -2.82 31.38 -5.34
C THR A 118 -3.82 30.34 -5.87
N ALA A 119 -3.34 29.26 -6.48
CA ALA A 119 -4.15 28.16 -7.02
C ALA A 119 -4.39 27.05 -5.97
N LYS A 120 -4.80 27.42 -4.76
CA LYS A 120 -4.88 26.56 -3.58
C LYS A 120 -5.73 25.30 -3.80
N VAL A 121 -6.83 25.40 -4.53
CA VAL A 121 -7.70 24.27 -4.86
C VAL A 121 -6.96 23.21 -5.72
N THR A 122 -6.10 23.65 -6.64
CA THR A 122 -5.31 22.74 -7.49
C THR A 122 -4.30 21.93 -6.68
N GLU A 123 -3.79 22.48 -5.58
CA GLU A 123 -2.80 21.81 -4.74
C GLU A 123 -3.41 20.67 -3.91
N PHE A 124 -4.69 20.74 -3.54
CA PHE A 124 -5.38 19.57 -2.98
C PHE A 124 -5.38 18.40 -3.96
N ARG A 125 -5.57 18.63 -5.27
CA ARG A 125 -5.49 17.57 -6.30
C ARG A 125 -4.08 16.98 -6.41
N ARG A 126 -3.04 17.80 -6.27
CA ARG A 126 -1.66 17.32 -6.23
C ARG A 126 -1.40 16.45 -5.00
N GLY A 127 -1.92 16.86 -3.83
CA GLY A 127 -1.89 16.04 -2.61
C GLY A 127 -2.57 14.68 -2.79
N LEU A 128 -3.73 14.66 -3.44
CA LEU A 128 -4.43 13.41 -3.78
C LEU A 128 -3.56 12.46 -4.63
N SER A 129 -2.85 12.99 -5.63
CA SER A 129 -1.95 12.17 -6.46
C SER A 129 -0.79 11.58 -5.65
N TYR A 130 -0.24 12.34 -4.72
CA TYR A 130 0.79 11.84 -3.80
C TYR A 130 0.26 10.74 -2.89
N TRP A 131 -0.98 10.89 -2.42
CA TRP A 131 -1.65 9.91 -1.61
C TRP A 131 -1.90 8.61 -2.37
N ALA A 132 -2.49 8.68 -3.57
CA ALA A 132 -2.80 7.52 -4.40
C ALA A 132 -1.55 6.66 -4.67
N GLN A 133 -0.41 7.28 -4.96
CA GLN A 133 0.85 6.57 -5.15
C GLN A 133 1.29 5.80 -3.91
N MET A 134 1.18 6.41 -2.72
CA MET A 134 1.53 5.71 -1.47
C MET A 134 0.57 4.55 -1.18
N THR A 135 -0.72 4.76 -1.39
CA THR A 135 -1.74 3.73 -1.20
C THR A 135 -1.46 2.49 -2.07
N GLU A 136 -1.11 2.68 -3.34
CA GLU A 136 -0.71 1.59 -4.23
C GLU A 136 0.49 0.81 -3.70
N TRP A 137 1.54 1.51 -3.28
CA TRP A 137 2.75 0.86 -2.74
C TRP A 137 2.44 -0.01 -1.52
N TYR A 138 1.60 0.49 -0.61
CA TYR A 138 1.24 -0.23 0.60
C TYR A 138 0.33 -1.42 0.33
N ALA A 139 -0.65 -1.27 -0.54
CA ALA A 139 -1.54 -2.36 -0.91
C ALA A 139 -0.76 -3.55 -1.50
N VAL A 140 0.23 -3.27 -2.36
CA VAL A 140 1.14 -4.28 -2.92
C VAL A 140 1.93 -4.98 -1.81
N GLU A 141 2.48 -4.23 -0.85
CA GLU A 141 3.25 -4.82 0.24
C GLU A 141 2.40 -5.68 1.18
N VAL A 142 1.21 -5.22 1.55
CA VAL A 142 0.25 -5.99 2.35
C VAL A 142 -0.10 -7.31 1.65
N THR A 143 -0.35 -7.28 0.35
CA THR A 143 -0.62 -8.47 -0.47
C THR A 143 0.53 -9.47 -0.42
N ASP A 144 1.75 -9.01 -0.63
CA ASP A 144 2.93 -9.87 -0.63
C ASP A 144 3.19 -10.49 0.75
N GLN A 145 3.14 -9.70 1.81
CA GLN A 145 3.35 -10.19 3.18
C GLN A 145 2.30 -11.23 3.57
N SER A 146 1.04 -10.98 3.21
CA SER A 146 -0.06 -11.91 3.49
C SER A 146 0.09 -13.22 2.71
N THR A 147 0.46 -13.13 1.45
CA THR A 147 0.75 -14.32 0.61
C THR A 147 1.90 -15.15 1.17
N LEU A 148 3.01 -14.50 1.49
CA LEU A 148 4.20 -15.19 2.01
C LEU A 148 3.93 -15.81 3.39
N LYS A 149 3.13 -15.15 4.22
CA LYS A 149 2.72 -15.70 5.53
C LYS A 149 1.86 -16.95 5.34
N ALA A 150 0.86 -16.92 4.45
CA ALA A 150 0.04 -18.09 4.15
C ALA A 150 0.88 -19.26 3.66
N PHE A 151 1.82 -19.02 2.75
CA PHE A 151 2.76 -20.05 2.27
C PHE A 151 3.63 -20.61 3.40
N GLN A 152 4.15 -19.77 4.29
CA GLN A 152 4.96 -20.21 5.44
C GLN A 152 4.15 -21.09 6.39
N ASP A 153 2.92 -20.69 6.72
CA ASP A 153 2.05 -21.43 7.62
C ASP A 153 1.60 -22.77 7.03
N SER A 154 1.53 -22.86 5.70
CA SER A 154 1.26 -24.10 4.95
C SER A 154 2.50 -24.94 4.70
N GLY A 155 3.66 -24.59 5.27
CA GLY A 155 4.90 -25.38 5.16
C GLY A 155 5.65 -25.23 3.83
N VAL A 156 5.30 -24.28 2.99
CA VAL A 156 6.03 -23.97 1.75
C VAL A 156 7.46 -23.55 2.09
N ARG A 157 8.44 -24.22 1.46
CA ARG A 157 9.86 -23.95 1.71
C ARG A 157 10.50 -23.05 0.66
N TYR A 158 9.98 -23.08 -0.56
CA TYR A 158 10.53 -22.36 -1.70
C TYR A 158 9.43 -21.66 -2.48
N VAL A 159 9.76 -20.50 -3.03
CA VAL A 159 8.90 -19.75 -3.93
C VAL A 159 9.65 -19.41 -5.21
N LYS A 160 8.92 -19.36 -6.29
CA LYS A 160 9.41 -18.87 -7.57
C LYS A 160 9.00 -17.39 -7.70
N TRP A 161 9.96 -16.55 -8.07
CA TRP A 161 9.75 -15.16 -8.43
C TRP A 161 9.17 -15.07 -9.85
N ASN A 162 8.09 -14.35 -10.04
CA ASN A 162 7.48 -14.15 -11.34
C ASN A 162 7.32 -12.64 -11.60
N THR A 163 7.55 -12.22 -12.85
CA THR A 163 7.30 -10.87 -13.32
C THR A 163 5.95 -10.77 -14.02
N MET A 164 5.42 -9.57 -14.15
CA MET A 164 4.15 -9.32 -14.85
C MET A 164 4.27 -9.53 -16.37
N ASN A 165 5.50 -9.51 -16.92
CA ASN A 165 5.77 -9.61 -18.36
C ASN A 165 4.94 -8.61 -19.21
N ASP A 166 4.76 -7.39 -18.69
CA ASP A 166 3.98 -6.32 -19.32
C ASP A 166 4.87 -5.26 -20.01
N GLY A 167 6.17 -5.51 -20.05
CA GLY A 167 7.17 -4.61 -20.64
C GLY A 167 7.61 -3.47 -19.73
N ARG A 168 7.04 -3.35 -18.51
CA ARG A 168 7.39 -2.32 -17.52
C ARG A 168 8.32 -2.82 -16.42
N GLU A 169 8.76 -4.05 -16.49
CA GLU A 169 9.67 -4.63 -15.52
C GLU A 169 11.03 -3.94 -15.54
N CYS A 170 11.54 -3.62 -14.38
CA CYS A 170 12.92 -3.16 -14.25
C CYS A 170 13.93 -4.29 -14.52
N SER A 171 15.19 -3.95 -14.81
CA SER A 171 16.25 -4.94 -15.09
C SER A 171 16.39 -5.98 -14.00
N THR A 172 16.38 -5.56 -12.73
CA THR A 172 16.47 -6.44 -11.56
C THR A 172 15.31 -7.44 -11.50
N CYS A 173 14.08 -7.02 -11.84
CA CYS A 173 12.93 -7.91 -11.89
C CYS A 173 13.08 -8.95 -13.00
N LYS A 174 13.51 -8.53 -14.19
CA LYS A 174 13.77 -9.43 -15.32
C LYS A 174 14.83 -10.48 -14.98
N GLU A 175 15.90 -10.09 -14.31
CA GLU A 175 16.95 -11.00 -13.85
C GLU A 175 16.47 -12.02 -12.82
N ARG A 176 15.43 -11.69 -12.05
CA ARG A 176 14.86 -12.55 -11.01
C ARG A 176 13.74 -13.45 -11.51
N ASP A 177 13.20 -13.17 -12.68
CA ASP A 177 12.09 -13.93 -13.25
C ASP A 177 12.41 -15.43 -13.34
N GLY A 178 11.50 -16.26 -12.87
CA GLY A 178 11.65 -17.70 -12.82
C GLY A 178 12.62 -18.24 -11.77
N LYS A 179 13.40 -17.40 -11.06
CA LYS A 179 14.31 -17.85 -10.01
C LYS A 179 13.57 -18.35 -8.78
N ILE A 180 14.12 -19.39 -8.18
CA ILE A 180 13.58 -20.02 -6.97
C ILE A 180 14.39 -19.57 -5.76
N TYR A 181 13.69 -19.16 -4.72
CA TYR A 181 14.26 -18.69 -3.47
C TYR A 181 13.69 -19.46 -2.28
N PRO A 182 14.51 -19.73 -1.24
CA PRO A 182 13.96 -20.16 0.03
C PRO A 182 13.05 -19.06 0.58
N ILE A 183 11.87 -19.42 1.08
CA ILE A 183 10.85 -18.44 1.50
C ILE A 183 11.35 -17.48 2.61
N ARG A 184 12.31 -17.93 3.43
CA ARG A 184 12.89 -17.11 4.51
C ARG A 184 14.03 -16.17 4.04
N SER A 185 14.46 -16.27 2.78
CA SER A 185 15.56 -15.50 2.23
C SER A 185 15.26 -14.98 0.83
N ILE A 186 14.01 -14.60 0.59
CA ILE A 186 13.60 -13.92 -0.63
C ILE A 186 14.26 -12.55 -0.64
N PRO A 187 14.94 -12.14 -1.72
CA PRO A 187 15.48 -10.80 -1.82
C PRO A 187 14.36 -9.75 -1.80
N PRO A 188 14.57 -8.60 -1.18
CA PRO A 188 13.57 -7.53 -1.15
C PRO A 188 13.21 -7.07 -2.57
N LYS A 189 11.99 -6.60 -2.74
CA LYS A 189 11.59 -5.97 -4.00
C LYS A 189 12.47 -4.76 -4.31
N PRO A 190 12.86 -4.55 -5.58
CA PRO A 190 13.87 -3.55 -5.93
C PRO A 190 13.37 -2.10 -5.81
N HIS A 191 12.06 -1.90 -5.79
CA HIS A 191 11.45 -0.58 -5.68
C HIS A 191 10.03 -0.69 -5.11
N PRO A 192 9.50 0.39 -4.50
CA PRO A 192 8.09 0.45 -4.07
C PRO A 192 7.13 0.23 -5.25
N GLY A 193 6.00 -0.40 -5.00
CA GLY A 193 5.00 -0.70 -6.03
C GLY A 193 5.43 -1.76 -7.06
N CYS A 194 6.51 -2.50 -6.79
CA CYS A 194 6.92 -3.60 -7.66
C CYS A 194 5.87 -4.70 -7.65
N ARG A 195 5.26 -4.97 -8.79
CA ARG A 195 4.19 -5.98 -8.96
C ARG A 195 4.68 -7.36 -9.40
N CYS A 196 5.96 -7.68 -9.14
CA CYS A 196 6.43 -9.06 -9.19
C CYS A 196 5.75 -9.88 -8.09
N TRP A 197 5.49 -11.14 -8.34
CA TRP A 197 4.68 -12.00 -7.48
C TRP A 197 5.31 -13.36 -7.25
N TYR A 198 4.77 -14.12 -6.30
CA TYR A 198 5.36 -15.37 -5.84
C TYR A 198 4.42 -16.55 -6.07
N THR A 199 4.96 -17.68 -6.52
CA THR A 199 4.26 -18.96 -6.53
C THR A 199 5.00 -19.98 -5.69
N PRO A 200 4.29 -20.82 -4.91
CA PRO A 200 4.92 -21.91 -4.18
C PRO A 200 5.56 -22.91 -5.17
N THR A 201 6.69 -23.46 -4.79
CA THR A 201 7.39 -24.45 -5.61
C THR A 201 8.23 -25.38 -4.74
N GLU A 202 8.69 -26.49 -5.33
CA GLU A 202 9.70 -27.36 -4.75
C GLU A 202 11.09 -27.00 -5.28
N LYS A 203 12.12 -27.26 -4.49
CA LYS A 203 13.49 -27.16 -4.97
C LYS A 203 13.72 -28.32 -5.90
N LYS A 204 13.97 -28.05 -7.19
CA LYS A 204 14.52 -29.07 -8.10
C LYS A 204 15.99 -29.29 -7.86
#